data_5e086be010e57ae759acf613c89c2af3
#
_entry.id   5e086be010e57ae759acf613c89c2af3
#
_cell.length_a   1.000
_cell.length_b   1.000
_cell.length_c   1.000
_cell.angle_alpha   90.00
_cell.angle_beta   90.00
_cell.angle_gamma   90.00
#
_symmetry.space_group_name_H-M   'P 1'
#
loop_
_entity.id
_entity.type
_entity.pdbx_description
1 polymer ?
#
loop_
_entity_poly.entity_id
_entity_poly.type
_entity_poly.pdbx_seq_one_letter_code
_entity_poly.pdbx_strand_id
1 'polypeptide(L)'
;KEALKDLLASNSKLITIDSVQKCVADYYKLKVSDMFSKKRTRSVARPRQMAMALSKELTSYSLPDIGDAYGGRDHTTVLHACRKIAELRTTDTNTARDFNALIQILRG
;
A
#
# COMPACT_ATOMS: atom_id res chain seq x y z
N LYS A 1 -29.69 14.41 6.63
CA LYS A 1 -28.76 13.85 7.50
C LYS A 1 -28.05 12.67 7.00
N GLU A 2 -28.78 11.73 6.58
CA GLU A 2 -28.24 10.58 5.94
C GLU A 2 -27.48 10.96 4.69
N ALA A 3 -28.04 11.86 3.91
CA ALA A 3 -27.42 12.35 2.70
C ALA A 3 -26.10 13.05 3.02
N LEU A 4 -26.10 13.79 4.07
CA LEU A 4 -24.90 14.50 4.50
C LEU A 4 -23.81 13.54 4.88
N LYS A 5 -24.20 12.49 5.58
CA LYS A 5 -23.27 11.45 5.98
C LYS A 5 -22.66 10.78 4.77
N ASP A 6 -23.49 10.48 3.80
CA ASP A 6 -23.01 9.84 2.58
C ASP A 6 -22.05 10.75 1.82
N LEU A 7 -22.34 12.03 1.81
CA LEU A 7 -21.45 12.98 1.17
C LEU A 7 -20.09 13.00 1.83
N LEU A 8 -20.07 13.00 3.14
CA LEU A 8 -18.81 12.98 3.86
C LEU A 8 -18.05 11.71 3.59
N ALA A 9 -18.74 10.59 3.57
CA ALA A 9 -18.10 9.31 3.30
C ALA A 9 -17.54 9.28 1.88
N SER A 10 -18.27 9.85 0.93
CA SER A 10 -17.81 9.90 -0.44
C SER A 10 -16.57 10.77 -0.59
N ASN A 11 -16.58 11.90 0.10
CA ASN A 11 -15.48 12.84 -0.02
C ASN A 11 -14.21 12.34 0.65
N SER A 12 -14.37 11.67 1.78
CA SER A 12 -13.21 11.09 2.43
C SER A 12 -13.11 9.64 1.97
N LYS A 13 -12.46 9.44 0.87
CA LYS A 13 -12.32 8.12 0.27
C LYS A 13 -11.97 7.07 1.29
N LEU A 14 -12.68 5.97 1.23
CA LEU A 14 -12.34 4.82 2.04
C LEU A 14 -11.14 4.12 1.42
N ILE A 15 -10.04 4.10 2.13
CA ILE A 15 -8.82 3.47 1.64
C ILE A 15 -8.84 2.01 2.08
N THR A 16 -8.75 1.11 1.10
CA THR A 16 -8.72 -0.33 1.36
C THR A 16 -7.42 -0.91 0.85
N ILE A 17 -7.12 -2.14 1.26
CA ILE A 17 -5.94 -2.82 0.74
C ILE A 17 -6.03 -2.92 -0.78
N ASP A 18 -7.22 -3.22 -1.29
CA ASP A 18 -7.42 -3.32 -2.73
C ASP A 18 -7.10 -2.02 -3.44
N SER A 19 -7.57 -0.89 -2.89
CA SER A 19 -7.29 0.40 -3.51
C SER A 19 -5.81 0.74 -3.44
N VAL A 20 -5.12 0.35 -2.37
CA VAL A 20 -3.69 0.56 -2.25
C VAL A 20 -2.96 -0.25 -3.31
N GLN A 21 -3.33 -1.52 -3.48
CA GLN A 21 -2.69 -2.37 -4.47
C GLN A 21 -2.84 -1.81 -5.88
N LYS A 22 -4.04 -1.37 -6.21
CA LYS A 22 -4.29 -0.82 -7.53
C LYS A 22 -3.52 0.48 -7.76
N CYS A 23 -3.49 1.31 -6.75
CA CYS A 23 -2.80 2.59 -6.85
C CYS A 23 -1.29 2.39 -7.04
N VAL A 24 -0.70 1.51 -6.25
CA VAL A 24 0.74 1.25 -6.34
C VAL A 24 1.09 0.60 -7.67
N ALA A 25 0.29 -0.38 -8.10
CA ALA A 25 0.54 -1.03 -9.37
C ALA A 25 0.49 -0.03 -10.51
N ASP A 26 -0.51 0.84 -10.49
CA ASP A 26 -0.66 1.86 -11.51
C ASP A 26 0.50 2.85 -11.48
N TYR A 27 0.89 3.28 -10.30
CA TYR A 27 1.97 4.24 -10.13
C TYR A 27 3.29 3.72 -10.71
N TYR A 28 3.58 2.45 -10.50
CA TYR A 28 4.81 1.84 -10.99
C TYR A 28 4.63 1.10 -12.30
N LYS A 29 3.45 1.22 -12.91
CA LYS A 29 3.14 0.57 -14.19
C LYS A 29 3.29 -0.93 -14.14
N LEU A 30 2.74 -1.51 -13.09
CA LEU A 30 2.72 -2.95 -12.88
C LEU A 30 1.28 -3.44 -12.95
N LYS A 31 1.13 -4.75 -12.96
CA LYS A 31 -0.19 -5.37 -12.89
C LYS A 31 -0.55 -5.56 -11.42
N VAL A 32 -1.85 -5.47 -11.12
CA VAL A 32 -2.29 -5.70 -9.75
C VAL A 32 -1.86 -7.10 -9.29
N SER A 33 -1.87 -8.07 -10.20
CA SER A 33 -1.47 -9.43 -9.86
C SER A 33 -0.02 -9.51 -9.38
N ASP A 34 0.82 -8.54 -9.74
CA ASP A 34 2.20 -8.52 -9.26
C ASP A 34 2.24 -8.30 -7.74
N MET A 35 1.18 -7.75 -7.17
CA MET A 35 1.11 -7.54 -5.73
C MET A 35 0.99 -8.85 -4.95
N PHE A 36 0.44 -9.89 -5.60
CA PHE A 36 0.32 -11.20 -4.95
C PHE A 36 1.25 -12.24 -5.53
N SER A 37 2.05 -11.88 -6.52
CA SER A 37 2.93 -12.86 -7.17
C SER A 37 4.12 -13.16 -6.28
N LYS A 38 4.83 -14.21 -6.63
CA LYS A 38 6.02 -14.60 -5.88
C LYS A 38 7.30 -14.10 -6.55
N LYS A 39 7.17 -13.19 -7.50
CA LYS A 39 8.33 -12.61 -8.15
C LYS A 39 9.18 -11.88 -7.15
N ARG A 40 10.49 -12.01 -7.31
CA ARG A 40 11.45 -11.39 -6.40
C ARG A 40 12.30 -10.32 -7.07
N THR A 41 12.08 -10.05 -8.35
CA THR A 41 12.82 -8.98 -9.00
C THR A 41 12.51 -7.66 -8.31
N ARG A 42 13.52 -6.81 -8.20
CA ARG A 42 13.38 -5.56 -7.47
C ARG A 42 12.27 -4.70 -8.04
N SER A 43 12.11 -4.72 -9.35
CA SER A 43 11.09 -3.89 -9.99
C SER A 43 9.67 -4.27 -9.57
N VAL A 44 9.48 -5.45 -9.00
CA VAL A 44 8.18 -5.89 -8.48
C VAL A 44 8.20 -5.92 -6.96
N ALA A 45 9.29 -6.41 -6.39
CA ALA A 45 9.37 -6.61 -4.95
C ALA A 45 9.32 -5.29 -4.18
N ARG A 46 10.03 -4.26 -4.66
CA ARG A 46 10.05 -2.98 -3.96
C ARG A 46 8.69 -2.29 -3.99
N PRO A 47 8.01 -2.19 -5.14
CA PRO A 47 6.65 -1.65 -5.14
C PRO A 47 5.70 -2.44 -4.25
N ARG A 48 5.85 -3.76 -4.19
CA ARG A 48 5.02 -4.58 -3.33
C ARG A 48 5.26 -4.26 -1.86
N GLN A 49 6.53 -4.06 -1.48
CA GLN A 49 6.86 -3.63 -0.12
C GLN A 49 6.23 -2.28 0.18
N MET A 50 6.29 -1.37 -0.78
CA MET A 50 5.66 -0.06 -0.64
C MET A 50 4.16 -0.19 -0.41
N ALA A 51 3.51 -1.07 -1.17
CA ALA A 51 2.08 -1.28 -1.02
C ALA A 51 1.74 -1.86 0.34
N MET A 52 2.53 -2.81 0.83
CA MET A 52 2.29 -3.38 2.15
C MET A 52 2.44 -2.32 3.25
N ALA A 53 3.46 -1.47 3.13
CA ALA A 53 3.68 -0.40 4.10
C ALA A 53 2.53 0.59 4.08
N LEU A 54 2.05 0.95 2.89
CA LEU A 54 0.92 1.86 2.76
C LEU A 54 -0.36 1.24 3.32
N SER A 55 -0.55 -0.05 3.08
CA SER A 55 -1.72 -0.74 3.61
C SER A 55 -1.74 -0.68 5.14
N LYS A 56 -0.56 -0.87 5.75
CA LYS A 56 -0.46 -0.80 7.20
C LYS A 56 -0.68 0.62 7.71
N GLU A 57 -0.15 1.59 6.98
CA GLU A 57 -0.23 2.99 7.39
C GLU A 57 -1.64 3.57 7.24
N LEU A 58 -2.33 3.21 6.17
CA LEU A 58 -3.57 3.86 5.79
C LEU A 58 -4.84 3.06 6.09
N THR A 59 -4.70 1.83 6.55
CA THR A 59 -5.86 1.02 6.92
C THR A 59 -5.68 0.50 8.33
N SER A 60 -6.76 -0.06 8.88
CA SER A 60 -6.71 -0.62 10.23
C SER A 60 -6.54 -2.14 10.21
N TYR A 61 -6.21 -2.72 9.07
CA TYR A 61 -6.02 -4.16 8.98
C TYR A 61 -4.75 -4.58 9.71
N SER A 62 -4.80 -5.78 10.28
CA SER A 62 -3.66 -6.35 11.00
C SER A 62 -2.60 -6.84 10.01
N LEU A 63 -1.40 -7.10 10.54
CA LEU A 63 -0.34 -7.65 9.68
C LEU A 63 -0.73 -8.97 9.03
N PRO A 64 -1.35 -9.92 9.74
CA PRO A 64 -1.80 -11.14 9.08
C PRO A 64 -2.82 -10.90 7.97
N ASP A 65 -3.76 -9.97 8.20
CA ASP A 65 -4.75 -9.64 7.18
C ASP A 65 -4.09 -9.07 5.94
N ILE A 66 -3.12 -8.20 6.13
CA ILE A 66 -2.40 -7.63 5.00
C ILE A 66 -1.63 -8.73 4.27
N GLY A 67 -0.98 -9.62 5.01
CA GLY A 67 -0.26 -10.73 4.40
C GLY A 67 -1.15 -11.58 3.52
N ASP A 68 -2.35 -11.85 3.99
CA ASP A 68 -3.32 -12.64 3.22
C ASP A 68 -3.67 -11.96 1.91
N ALA A 69 -3.82 -10.65 1.93
CA ALA A 69 -4.18 -9.90 0.75
C ALA A 69 -3.02 -9.80 -0.26
N TYR A 70 -1.81 -10.11 0.17
CA TYR A 70 -0.65 -10.06 -0.70
C TYR A 70 -0.13 -11.46 -1.02
N GLY A 71 -1.06 -12.36 -1.31
CA GLY A 71 -0.72 -13.69 -1.77
C GLY A 71 -0.44 -14.68 -0.65
N GLY A 72 -1.01 -14.46 0.52
CA GLY A 72 -0.84 -15.38 1.63
C GLY A 72 0.53 -15.30 2.27
N ARG A 73 1.08 -14.11 2.33
CA ARG A 73 2.38 -13.92 2.97
C ARG A 73 2.25 -13.87 4.48
N ASP A 74 3.30 -14.31 5.14
CA ASP A 74 3.38 -14.33 6.59
C ASP A 74 3.38 -12.90 7.14
N HIS A 75 2.86 -12.74 8.36
CA HIS A 75 2.83 -11.40 8.97
C HIS A 75 4.24 -10.83 9.19
N THR A 76 5.24 -11.70 9.39
CA THR A 76 6.61 -11.21 9.53
C THR A 76 7.13 -10.62 8.24
N THR A 77 6.71 -11.16 7.10
CA THR A 77 7.08 -10.60 5.80
C THR A 77 6.53 -9.19 5.66
N VAL A 78 5.27 -8.98 6.08
CA VAL A 78 4.67 -7.65 6.04
C VAL A 78 5.40 -6.71 6.97
N LEU A 79 5.73 -7.18 8.17
CA LEU A 79 6.45 -6.37 9.14
C LEU A 79 7.80 -5.93 8.60
N HIS A 80 8.54 -6.86 7.98
CA HIS A 80 9.82 -6.54 7.38
C HIS A 80 9.68 -5.51 6.26
N ALA A 81 8.63 -5.65 5.45
CA ALA A 81 8.37 -4.69 4.39
C ALA A 81 8.12 -3.29 4.96
N CYS A 82 7.32 -3.21 5.99
CA CYS A 82 7.02 -1.93 6.63
C CYS A 82 8.28 -1.29 7.20
N ARG A 83 9.13 -2.09 7.85
CA ARG A 83 10.37 -1.59 8.42
C ARG A 83 11.34 -1.14 7.33
N LYS A 84 11.42 -1.92 6.25
CA LYS A 84 12.31 -1.57 5.14
C LYS A 84 11.90 -0.26 4.51
N ILE A 85 10.62 -0.07 4.27
CA ILE A 85 10.13 1.17 3.67
C ILE A 85 10.33 2.34 4.64
N ALA A 86 10.09 2.13 5.94
CA ALA A 86 10.31 3.18 6.92
C ALA A 86 11.77 3.64 6.92
N GLU A 87 12.67 2.68 6.83
CA GLU A 87 14.10 3.00 6.77
C GLU A 87 14.44 3.76 5.49
N LEU A 88 13.93 3.27 4.35
CA LEU A 88 14.23 3.89 3.08
C LEU A 88 13.66 5.31 2.96
N ARG A 89 12.57 5.58 3.65
CA ARG A 89 11.99 6.92 3.65
C ARG A 89 12.93 7.95 4.25
N THR A 90 13.85 7.52 5.09
CA THR A 90 14.82 8.42 5.70
C THR A 90 16.14 8.45 4.96
N THR A 91 16.43 7.42 4.16
CA THR A 91 17.74 7.31 3.50
C THR A 91 17.67 7.46 1.98
N ASP A 92 16.48 7.32 1.40
CA ASP A 92 16.33 7.39 -0.05
C ASP A 92 15.24 8.41 -0.39
N THR A 93 15.66 9.52 -0.98
CA THR A 93 14.75 10.60 -1.32
C THR A 93 13.63 10.13 -2.25
N ASN A 94 13.94 9.25 -3.20
CA ASN A 94 12.93 8.76 -4.14
C ASN A 94 11.84 7.96 -3.43
N THR A 95 12.22 7.14 -2.46
CA THR A 95 11.25 6.36 -1.71
C THR A 95 10.35 7.28 -0.90
N ALA A 96 10.92 8.28 -0.25
CA ALA A 96 10.13 9.24 0.55
C ALA A 96 9.15 9.97 -0.34
N ARG A 97 9.60 10.42 -1.51
CA ARG A 97 8.76 11.14 -2.44
C ARG A 97 7.62 10.27 -2.95
N ASP A 98 7.94 9.03 -3.33
CA ASP A 98 6.92 8.12 -3.85
C ASP A 98 5.89 7.78 -2.79
N PHE A 99 6.35 7.57 -1.56
CA PHE A 99 5.45 7.24 -0.46
C PHE A 99 4.46 8.38 -0.25
N ASN A 100 4.95 9.61 -0.19
CA ASN A 100 4.09 10.77 0.00
C ASN A 100 3.16 10.98 -1.18
N ALA A 101 3.65 10.79 -2.40
CA ALA A 101 2.83 10.93 -3.59
C ALA A 101 1.68 9.93 -3.59
N LEU A 102 1.97 8.70 -3.22
CA LEU A 102 0.95 7.66 -3.18
C LEU A 102 -0.11 7.95 -2.12
N ILE A 103 0.31 8.46 -0.96
CA ILE A 103 -0.64 8.84 0.07
C ILE A 103 -1.57 9.95 -0.46
N GLN A 104 -1.01 10.93 -1.15
CA GLN A 104 -1.80 12.01 -1.70
C GLN A 104 -2.82 11.49 -2.72
N ILE A 105 -2.39 10.60 -3.58
CA ILE A 105 -3.29 10.01 -4.58
C ILE A 105 -4.40 9.23 -3.89
N LEU A 106 -4.06 8.43 -2.89
CA LEU A 106 -5.04 7.59 -2.21
C LEU A 106 -6.05 8.41 -1.39
N ARG A 107 -5.60 9.50 -0.82
CA ARG A 107 -6.48 10.36 -0.02
C ARG A 107 -7.23 11.37 -0.87
N GLY A 108 -6.69 11.67 -2.01
CA GLY A 108 -7.22 12.67 -2.88
C GLY A 108 -8.42 12.32 -3.65
#